data_d0869ea4a6210f3f764ed91e4c858f59
#
_entry.id   d0869ea4a6210f3f764ed91e4c858f59
#
_cell.length_a   1.000
_cell.length_b   1.000
_cell.length_c   1.000
_cell.angle_alpha   90.00
_cell.angle_beta   90.00
_cell.angle_gamma   90.00
#
_symmetry.space_group_name_H-M   'P 1'
#
loop_
_entity.id
_entity.type
_entity.pdbx_description
1 polymer ?
#
loop_
_entity_poly.entity_id
_entity_poly.type
_entity_poly.pdbx_seq_one_letter_code
_entity_poly.pdbx_strand_id
1 'polypeptide(L)'
;MARKSGDSNVSRRNFLKKGATLGLGTAGLAGLGMEQQAEAQNRPRWDRVADIVIAGAGASGLCAAIMARDRGASVIVIEENHDIGGHAMLSGGRVPLGGGTSLQKKYGIADSADQVYQDHINFKNRAFRYGDRELVRTWADENAPTFEFLIENGVKFIDVEPMAEGGSRVPRLFRAQLPSNDFEHTINGRNGSGVVRPLEASARAKGVTFLVQHKLSAIVRETPASGKVIGITARFENRDVNIQARKGVIIATGGHTSNVNFRRTFDPRLTEEYHVAGEPWSKQNGDGEMLAMSIGASLWATGTQTAESGSPIAKTRHIGCRYGYVNLRWLPESPMFHLAGASGLTVENFQNLILVNQVGMRFWNEMDGSHEFLAACLANNGNPLREGKKNGGGPIWAIFDADSVIREKWDPKPPNVDLSGWFFSADTIGELAGKIKNPHQLQAIPGSTLEQTVAKYNSFVEMGKDVDFAKPTPMYKIQKPPFYAAWSTPILHDTLTGLRINTKCQVIDLKGQIIPGLFCAGESAGGFALHGLPRVTVFGRIAGREAADASS
;
A
#
# COMPACT_ATOMS: atom_id res chain seq x y z
N MET A 1 -1.98 -65.29 -26.28
CA MET A 1 -2.96 -64.51 -27.08
C MET A 1 -2.53 -63.06 -27.07
N ALA A 2 -1.99 -62.59 -28.16
CA ALA A 2 -1.44 -61.25 -28.35
C ALA A 2 -2.50 -60.32 -28.91
N ARG A 3 -2.65 -59.10 -28.33
CA ARG A 3 -3.40 -58.00 -28.96
C ARG A 3 -2.40 -56.94 -29.41
N LYS A 4 -2.43 -56.67 -30.70
CA LYS A 4 -1.67 -55.65 -31.39
C LYS A 4 -2.22 -54.23 -31.02
N SER A 5 -1.33 -53.32 -30.64
CA SER A 5 -1.56 -51.89 -30.63
C SER A 5 -1.23 -51.31 -31.99
N GLY A 6 -2.18 -50.59 -32.59
CA GLY A 6 -1.95 -49.85 -33.83
C GLY A 6 -1.51 -48.43 -33.56
N ASP A 7 -0.27 -48.12 -33.89
CA ASP A 7 0.24 -46.74 -33.95
C ASP A 7 -0.26 -46.06 -35.24
N SER A 8 -0.99 -44.93 -35.09
CA SER A 8 -1.27 -44.01 -36.19
C SER A 8 -0.41 -42.76 -36.03
N ASN A 9 0.80 -42.80 -36.57
CA ASN A 9 1.64 -41.62 -36.78
C ASN A 9 1.07 -40.74 -37.88
N VAL A 10 0.37 -39.66 -37.51
CA VAL A 10 0.01 -38.59 -38.45
C VAL A 10 1.13 -37.57 -38.49
N SER A 11 1.95 -37.62 -39.57
CA SER A 11 3.06 -36.71 -39.80
C SER A 11 2.55 -35.27 -39.98
N ARG A 12 3.20 -34.29 -39.30
CA ARG A 12 2.97 -32.83 -39.42
C ARG A 12 2.98 -32.33 -40.88
N ARG A 13 3.62 -33.04 -41.78
CA ARG A 13 3.72 -32.74 -43.22
C ARG A 13 2.41 -33.01 -43.99
N ASN A 14 1.58 -33.94 -43.51
CA ASN A 14 0.30 -34.28 -44.14
C ASN A 14 -0.84 -33.36 -43.67
N PHE A 15 -0.69 -32.70 -42.54
CA PHE A 15 -1.63 -31.71 -42.06
C PHE A 15 -1.56 -30.41 -42.91
N LEU A 16 -0.35 -30.00 -43.31
CA LEU A 16 -0.13 -28.78 -44.09
C LEU A 16 -0.49 -28.94 -45.59
N LYS A 17 -0.54 -30.16 -46.12
CA LYS A 17 -0.90 -30.41 -47.54
C LYS A 17 -2.42 -30.48 -47.79
N LYS A 18 -3.25 -30.68 -46.76
CA LYS A 18 -4.71 -30.72 -46.92
C LYS A 18 -5.39 -29.36 -46.73
N GLY A 19 -4.65 -28.30 -46.29
CA GLY A 19 -5.18 -26.94 -46.11
C GLY A 19 -5.02 -26.01 -47.32
N ALA A 20 -4.38 -26.44 -48.40
CA ALA A 20 -3.98 -25.55 -49.51
C ALA A 20 -4.80 -25.67 -50.82
N THR A 21 -5.90 -26.39 -50.82
CA THR A 21 -6.74 -26.51 -52.02
C THR A 21 -8.22 -26.42 -51.71
N LEU A 22 -8.67 -25.26 -51.28
CA LEU A 22 -10.08 -24.84 -51.43
C LEU A 22 -10.18 -23.30 -51.27
N GLY A 23 -10.37 -22.59 -52.35
CA GLY A 23 -11.11 -21.35 -52.42
C GLY A 23 -10.35 -20.03 -52.25
N LEU A 24 -9.51 -19.65 -53.21
CA LEU A 24 -9.31 -18.25 -53.53
C LEU A 24 -10.51 -17.84 -54.44
N GLY A 25 -11.48 -17.19 -53.86
CA GLY A 25 -12.59 -16.59 -54.58
C GLY A 25 -13.66 -16.07 -53.65
N THR A 26 -13.77 -14.74 -53.53
CA THR A 26 -14.93 -13.98 -53.05
C THR A 26 -15.33 -13.99 -51.59
N ALA A 27 -14.43 -14.36 -50.64
CA ALA A 27 -14.73 -14.26 -49.20
C ALA A 27 -14.07 -13.07 -48.48
N GLY A 28 -13.36 -12.18 -49.18
CA GLY A 28 -12.57 -11.09 -48.56
C GLY A 28 -13.38 -9.89 -48.05
N LEU A 29 -14.60 -9.73 -48.45
CA LEU A 29 -15.45 -8.59 -48.00
C LEU A 29 -16.56 -8.98 -47.02
N ALA A 30 -16.93 -10.25 -46.96
CA ALA A 30 -17.93 -10.72 -46.01
C ALA A 30 -17.32 -11.03 -44.62
N GLY A 31 -16.03 -11.39 -44.57
CA GLY A 31 -15.32 -11.68 -43.31
C GLY A 31 -15.12 -10.45 -42.43
N LEU A 32 -14.76 -9.31 -43.01
CA LEU A 32 -14.59 -8.05 -42.29
C LEU A 32 -15.94 -7.49 -41.76
N GLY A 33 -17.03 -7.74 -42.44
CA GLY A 33 -18.36 -7.36 -41.96
C GLY A 33 -18.90 -8.24 -40.84
N MET A 34 -18.55 -9.53 -40.81
CA MET A 34 -18.94 -10.45 -39.73
C MET A 34 -18.09 -10.27 -38.48
N GLU A 35 -16.78 -9.97 -38.59
CA GLU A 35 -15.97 -9.62 -37.44
C GLU A 35 -16.41 -8.33 -36.79
N GLN A 36 -16.72 -7.27 -37.56
CA GLN A 36 -17.28 -6.02 -37.04
C GLN A 36 -18.67 -6.18 -36.41
N GLN A 37 -19.52 -7.06 -36.97
CA GLN A 37 -20.84 -7.35 -36.38
C GLN A 37 -20.70 -8.24 -35.11
N ALA A 38 -19.78 -9.18 -35.06
CA ALA A 38 -19.51 -9.97 -33.87
C ALA A 38 -18.87 -9.13 -32.74
N GLU A 39 -18.01 -8.18 -33.07
CA GLU A 39 -17.44 -7.22 -32.13
C GLU A 39 -18.47 -6.24 -31.57
N ALA A 40 -19.41 -5.77 -32.39
CA ALA A 40 -20.52 -4.90 -31.96
C ALA A 40 -21.52 -5.61 -31.03
N GLN A 41 -21.66 -6.94 -31.13
CA GLN A 41 -22.53 -7.75 -30.28
C GLN A 41 -21.94 -8.02 -28.88
N ASN A 42 -20.63 -7.79 -28.66
CA ASN A 42 -19.96 -8.05 -27.39
C ASN A 42 -19.77 -6.82 -26.48
N ARG A 43 -20.28 -5.65 -26.87
CA ARG A 43 -20.22 -4.47 -25.99
C ARG A 43 -21.27 -4.63 -24.88
N PRO A 44 -20.88 -4.43 -23.58
CA PRO A 44 -21.85 -4.51 -22.51
C PRO A 44 -22.92 -3.43 -22.67
N ARG A 45 -24.16 -3.77 -22.32
CA ARG A 45 -25.21 -2.76 -22.17
C ARG A 45 -24.79 -1.85 -21.00
N TRP A 46 -24.75 -0.55 -21.23
CA TRP A 46 -24.37 0.42 -20.21
C TRP A 46 -25.55 0.73 -19.28
N ASP A 47 -25.33 0.58 -17.98
CA ASP A 47 -26.31 0.92 -16.94
C ASP A 47 -26.21 2.39 -16.56
N ARG A 48 -24.99 2.96 -16.66
CA ARG A 48 -24.68 4.35 -16.36
C ARG A 48 -23.69 4.93 -17.36
N VAL A 49 -23.68 6.26 -17.45
CA VAL A 49 -22.79 7.00 -18.37
C VAL A 49 -22.25 8.23 -17.66
N ALA A 50 -20.97 8.50 -17.81
CA ALA A 50 -20.32 9.76 -17.41
C ALA A 50 -19.22 10.12 -18.41
N ASP A 51 -18.69 11.33 -18.32
CA ASP A 51 -17.49 11.69 -19.09
C ASP A 51 -16.28 10.96 -18.55
N ILE A 52 -16.16 10.92 -17.22
CA ILE A 52 -15.06 10.27 -16.50
C ILE A 52 -15.61 9.29 -15.49
N VAL A 53 -15.03 8.10 -15.46
CA VAL A 53 -15.28 7.09 -14.42
C VAL A 53 -14.00 6.86 -13.64
N ILE A 54 -14.08 6.95 -12.32
CA ILE A 54 -12.94 6.79 -11.41
C ILE A 54 -13.16 5.53 -10.57
N ALA A 55 -12.19 4.64 -10.55
CA ALA A 55 -12.20 3.46 -9.69
C ALA A 55 -11.33 3.73 -8.46
N GLY A 56 -11.97 3.80 -7.28
CA GLY A 56 -11.39 4.11 -5.98
C GLY A 56 -11.68 5.54 -5.52
N ALA A 57 -12.26 5.67 -4.32
CA ALA A 57 -12.62 6.93 -3.68
C ALA A 57 -11.63 7.32 -2.57
N GLY A 58 -10.37 6.92 -2.66
CA GLY A 58 -9.27 7.40 -1.83
C GLY A 58 -8.90 8.86 -2.17
N ALA A 59 -7.92 9.43 -1.47
CA ALA A 59 -7.50 10.83 -1.68
C ALA A 59 -7.16 11.14 -3.15
N SER A 60 -6.56 10.19 -3.87
CA SER A 60 -6.26 10.35 -5.29
C SER A 60 -7.52 10.46 -6.14
N GLY A 61 -8.47 9.55 -5.95
CA GLY A 61 -9.74 9.57 -6.69
C GLY A 61 -10.57 10.80 -6.37
N LEU A 62 -10.58 11.27 -5.12
CA LEU A 62 -11.26 12.51 -4.73
C LEU A 62 -10.65 13.74 -5.41
N CYS A 63 -9.32 13.89 -5.40
CA CYS A 63 -8.65 14.98 -6.11
C CYS A 63 -8.92 14.94 -7.62
N ALA A 64 -8.91 13.74 -8.22
CA ALA A 64 -9.22 13.57 -9.63
C ALA A 64 -10.67 13.95 -9.93
N ALA A 65 -11.61 13.52 -9.11
CA ALA A 65 -13.03 13.82 -9.28
C ALA A 65 -13.33 15.32 -9.21
N ILE A 66 -12.78 16.01 -8.21
CA ILE A 66 -12.93 17.45 -8.03
C ILE A 66 -12.38 18.19 -9.25
N MET A 67 -11.12 17.89 -9.62
CA MET A 67 -10.47 18.56 -10.76
C MET A 67 -11.21 18.32 -12.09
N ALA A 68 -11.73 17.12 -12.31
CA ALA A 68 -12.52 16.82 -13.48
C ALA A 68 -13.85 17.59 -13.50
N ARG A 69 -14.52 17.73 -12.34
CA ARG A 69 -15.73 18.57 -12.21
C ARG A 69 -15.45 20.04 -12.45
N ASP A 70 -14.33 20.55 -11.94
CA ASP A 70 -13.91 21.95 -12.18
C ASP A 70 -13.63 22.23 -13.68
N ARG A 71 -13.37 21.18 -14.47
CA ARG A 71 -13.28 21.22 -15.95
C ARG A 71 -14.59 20.91 -16.68
N GLY A 72 -15.72 20.85 -15.96
CA GLY A 72 -17.05 20.65 -16.54
C GLY A 72 -17.41 19.20 -16.89
N ALA A 73 -16.54 18.23 -16.64
CA ALA A 73 -16.83 16.83 -16.92
C ALA A 73 -17.84 16.24 -15.91
N SER A 74 -18.75 15.39 -16.37
CA SER A 74 -19.57 14.55 -15.48
C SER A 74 -18.73 13.41 -14.92
N VAL A 75 -18.87 13.11 -13.61
CA VAL A 75 -17.99 12.15 -12.93
C VAL A 75 -18.80 11.14 -12.11
N ILE A 76 -18.48 9.86 -12.29
CA ILE A 76 -18.90 8.76 -11.42
C ILE A 76 -17.65 8.16 -10.78
N VAL A 77 -17.67 8.01 -9.44
CA VAL A 77 -16.63 7.32 -8.67
C VAL A 77 -17.22 6.04 -8.10
N ILE A 78 -16.55 4.91 -8.32
CA ILE A 78 -16.86 3.64 -7.65
C ILE A 78 -15.88 3.40 -6.50
N GLU A 79 -16.35 2.76 -5.42
CA GLU A 79 -15.57 2.41 -4.25
C GLU A 79 -15.99 1.02 -3.74
N GLU A 80 -15.01 0.14 -3.50
CA GLU A 80 -15.26 -1.22 -3.01
C GLU A 80 -15.76 -1.21 -1.56
N ASN A 81 -15.24 -0.30 -0.74
CA ASN A 81 -15.59 -0.21 0.68
C ASN A 81 -16.99 0.38 0.89
N HIS A 82 -17.51 0.21 2.09
CA HIS A 82 -18.76 0.83 2.53
C HIS A 82 -18.62 2.34 2.77
N ASP A 83 -17.39 2.86 2.87
CA ASP A 83 -17.08 4.26 3.13
C ASP A 83 -15.96 4.76 2.22
N ILE A 84 -15.89 6.08 2.07
CA ILE A 84 -14.94 6.80 1.22
C ILE A 84 -13.65 7.10 1.98
N GLY A 85 -12.52 7.07 1.30
CA GLY A 85 -11.25 7.56 1.82
C GLY A 85 -10.10 6.57 1.77
N GLY A 86 -10.37 5.27 1.74
CA GLY A 86 -9.34 4.23 1.64
C GLY A 86 -8.21 4.42 2.65
N HIS A 87 -7.00 4.10 2.28
CA HIS A 87 -5.80 4.22 3.12
C HIS A 87 -5.54 5.66 3.64
N ALA A 88 -5.91 6.68 2.86
CA ALA A 88 -5.70 8.07 3.24
C ALA A 88 -6.45 8.46 4.52
N MET A 89 -7.63 7.87 4.76
CA MET A 89 -8.42 8.07 5.99
C MET A 89 -7.62 7.73 7.25
N LEU A 90 -6.79 6.70 7.19
CA LEU A 90 -6.04 6.13 8.31
C LEU A 90 -4.67 6.79 8.52
N SER A 91 -4.27 7.68 7.61
CA SER A 91 -2.97 8.35 7.66
C SER A 91 -2.88 9.36 8.80
N GLY A 92 -1.65 9.77 9.15
CA GLY A 92 -1.41 10.84 10.12
C GLY A 92 -1.75 12.25 9.62
N GLY A 93 -2.34 12.39 8.41
CA GLY A 93 -2.67 13.68 7.82
C GLY A 93 -1.46 14.56 7.52
N ARG A 94 -0.29 13.96 7.37
CA ARG A 94 0.95 14.65 7.01
C ARG A 94 0.97 14.90 5.50
N VAL A 95 1.14 16.15 5.12
CA VAL A 95 1.13 16.59 3.71
C VAL A 95 2.40 17.41 3.46
N PRO A 96 3.55 16.75 3.21
CA PRO A 96 4.79 17.46 2.90
C PRO A 96 4.79 17.94 1.43
N LEU A 97 4.15 19.07 1.20
CA LEU A 97 4.14 19.80 -0.07
C LEU A 97 4.86 21.14 0.09
N GLY A 98 5.79 21.44 -0.81
CA GLY A 98 6.61 22.64 -0.81
C GLY A 98 6.48 23.47 -2.08
N GLY A 99 7.56 24.18 -2.44
CA GLY A 99 7.64 24.97 -3.66
C GLY A 99 7.05 26.37 -3.54
N GLY A 100 6.93 26.91 -2.33
CA GLY A 100 6.42 28.25 -2.10
C GLY A 100 4.92 28.32 -1.85
N THR A 101 4.40 27.39 -1.05
CA THR A 101 3.00 27.37 -0.61
C THR A 101 2.62 28.64 0.19
N SER A 102 1.31 28.92 0.27
CA SER A 102 0.79 30.06 1.04
C SER A 102 1.22 30.02 2.51
N LEU A 103 1.22 28.84 3.14
CA LEU A 103 1.69 28.70 4.53
C LEU A 103 3.21 28.85 4.66
N GLN A 104 4.02 28.39 3.70
CA GLN A 104 5.46 28.67 3.70
C GLN A 104 5.71 30.17 3.64
N LYS A 105 5.02 30.88 2.75
CA LYS A 105 5.12 32.36 2.64
C LYS A 105 4.71 33.06 3.94
N LYS A 106 3.64 32.59 4.61
CA LYS A 106 3.18 33.10 5.89
C LYS A 106 4.27 33.04 6.98
N TYR A 107 5.06 31.97 7.00
CA TYR A 107 6.15 31.77 7.95
C TYR A 107 7.52 32.25 7.45
N GLY A 108 7.57 32.97 6.34
CA GLY A 108 8.83 33.52 5.78
C GLY A 108 9.78 32.45 5.23
N ILE A 109 9.27 31.26 4.91
CA ILE A 109 10.08 30.14 4.37
C ILE A 109 10.18 30.29 2.87
N ALA A 110 11.40 30.53 2.38
CA ALA A 110 11.71 30.54 0.96
C ALA A 110 11.81 29.08 0.43
N ASP A 111 11.06 28.78 -0.62
CA ASP A 111 11.09 27.49 -1.30
C ASP A 111 10.68 27.65 -2.77
N SER A 112 11.05 26.68 -3.61
CA SER A 112 10.71 26.68 -5.03
C SER A 112 10.52 25.24 -5.54
N ALA A 113 9.84 25.09 -6.67
CA ALA A 113 9.71 23.80 -7.33
C ALA A 113 11.08 23.19 -7.69
N ASP A 114 12.05 24.03 -8.08
CA ASP A 114 13.42 23.58 -8.34
C ASP A 114 14.10 23.05 -7.08
N GLN A 115 13.93 23.72 -5.94
CA GLN A 115 14.47 23.24 -4.67
C GLN A 115 13.80 21.93 -4.24
N VAL A 116 12.48 21.80 -4.42
CA VAL A 116 11.76 20.54 -4.18
C VAL A 116 12.32 19.41 -5.03
N TYR A 117 12.50 19.65 -6.33
CA TYR A 117 13.07 18.67 -7.25
C TYR A 117 14.49 18.27 -6.85
N GLN A 118 15.38 19.26 -6.60
CA GLN A 118 16.77 19.01 -6.24
C GLN A 118 16.92 18.24 -4.93
N ASP A 119 16.16 18.60 -3.89
CA ASP A 119 16.16 17.89 -2.62
C ASP A 119 15.77 16.42 -2.84
N HIS A 120 14.81 16.19 -3.72
CA HIS A 120 14.26 14.86 -3.97
C HIS A 120 15.24 13.96 -4.73
N ILE A 121 15.86 14.45 -5.81
CA ILE A 121 16.79 13.65 -6.63
C ILE A 121 18.17 13.48 -5.99
N ASN A 122 18.60 14.43 -5.14
CA ASN A 122 19.88 14.41 -4.46
C ASN A 122 19.80 13.80 -3.05
N PHE A 123 18.62 13.39 -2.65
CA PHE A 123 18.39 12.84 -1.33
C PHE A 123 19.27 11.59 -1.11
N LYS A 124 20.05 11.57 -0.03
CA LYS A 124 20.98 10.48 0.31
C LYS A 124 20.27 9.13 0.51
N ASN A 125 18.96 9.11 0.45
CA ASN A 125 18.10 7.95 0.63
C ASN A 125 17.58 7.40 -0.70
N ARG A 126 18.36 6.57 -1.38
CA ARG A 126 17.95 5.20 -1.71
C ARG A 126 16.95 5.07 -2.86
N ALA A 127 15.66 5.01 -2.58
CA ALA A 127 14.61 4.75 -3.55
C ALA A 127 14.40 5.92 -4.55
N PHE A 128 14.60 7.15 -4.12
CA PHE A 128 14.49 8.34 -4.98
C PHE A 128 15.49 8.33 -6.14
N ARG A 129 16.63 7.68 -5.95
CA ARG A 129 17.63 7.51 -7.00
C ARG A 129 17.09 6.81 -8.23
N TYR A 130 16.14 5.88 -8.05
CA TYR A 130 15.60 5.02 -9.11
C TYR A 130 14.24 5.51 -9.64
N GLY A 131 13.70 6.58 -9.07
CA GLY A 131 12.48 7.21 -9.55
C GLY A 131 12.64 7.83 -10.93
N ASP A 132 11.56 7.85 -11.71
CA ASP A 132 11.50 8.55 -12.99
C ASP A 132 11.66 10.06 -12.80
N ARG A 133 12.61 10.66 -13.51
CA ARG A 133 12.97 12.07 -13.35
C ARG A 133 11.90 13.04 -13.84
N GLU A 134 11.16 12.66 -14.87
CA GLU A 134 10.09 13.48 -15.41
C GLU A 134 8.87 13.47 -14.46
N LEU A 135 8.53 12.33 -13.89
CA LEU A 135 7.48 12.24 -12.87
C LEU A 135 7.85 13.01 -11.60
N VAL A 136 9.12 12.93 -11.15
CA VAL A 136 9.59 13.71 -10.00
C VAL A 136 9.58 15.21 -10.31
N ARG A 137 9.95 15.63 -11.51
CA ARG A 137 9.87 17.03 -11.93
C ARG A 137 8.43 17.53 -11.94
N THR A 138 7.53 16.78 -12.58
CA THR A 138 6.10 17.08 -12.61
C THR A 138 5.53 17.19 -11.20
N TRP A 139 5.87 16.25 -10.32
CA TRP A 139 5.45 16.30 -8.93
C TRP A 139 5.95 17.57 -8.23
N ALA A 140 7.21 17.95 -8.42
CA ALA A 140 7.78 19.14 -7.79
C ALA A 140 7.10 20.43 -8.28
N ASP A 141 6.81 20.55 -9.57
CA ASP A 141 6.13 21.68 -10.18
C ASP A 141 4.68 21.83 -9.68
N GLU A 142 4.01 20.72 -9.43
CA GLU A 142 2.60 20.67 -9.01
C GLU A 142 2.42 20.68 -7.46
N ASN A 143 3.49 20.76 -6.68
CA ASN A 143 3.44 20.76 -5.21
C ASN A 143 2.63 21.94 -4.65
N ALA A 144 3.10 23.16 -4.90
CA ALA A 144 2.42 24.37 -4.40
C ALA A 144 1.02 24.52 -4.98
N PRO A 145 0.77 24.35 -6.30
CA PRO A 145 -0.60 24.34 -6.83
C PRO A 145 -1.52 23.31 -6.18
N THR A 146 -1.01 22.13 -5.83
CA THR A 146 -1.82 21.11 -5.15
C THR A 146 -2.11 21.48 -3.71
N PHE A 147 -1.17 22.10 -3.01
CA PHE A 147 -1.39 22.59 -1.65
C PHE A 147 -2.54 23.61 -1.61
N GLU A 148 -2.54 24.59 -2.52
CA GLU A 148 -3.61 25.59 -2.62
C GLU A 148 -4.94 24.93 -3.02
N PHE A 149 -4.93 24.00 -3.96
CA PHE A 149 -6.13 23.22 -4.31
C PHE A 149 -6.73 22.49 -3.10
N LEU A 150 -5.92 21.93 -2.20
CA LEU A 150 -6.43 21.29 -0.98
C LEU A 150 -7.14 22.29 -0.09
N ILE A 151 -6.55 23.49 0.11
CA ILE A 151 -7.16 24.57 0.90
C ILE A 151 -8.47 25.03 0.27
N GLU A 152 -8.50 25.29 -1.03
CA GLU A 152 -9.68 25.72 -1.79
C GLU A 152 -10.82 24.72 -1.68
N ASN A 153 -10.51 23.43 -1.50
CA ASN A 153 -11.47 22.35 -1.34
C ASN A 153 -11.72 21.97 0.12
N GLY A 154 -11.42 22.90 1.05
CA GLY A 154 -11.85 22.85 2.44
C GLY A 154 -10.90 22.13 3.39
N VAL A 155 -9.75 21.63 2.94
CA VAL A 155 -8.72 21.06 3.83
C VAL A 155 -8.13 22.20 4.68
N LYS A 156 -8.18 22.02 5.99
CA LYS A 156 -7.57 22.95 6.94
C LYS A 156 -6.28 22.35 7.49
N PHE A 157 -5.24 23.13 7.54
CA PHE A 157 -3.98 22.74 8.15
C PHE A 157 -3.83 23.36 9.54
N ILE A 158 -3.15 22.65 10.44
CA ILE A 158 -2.81 23.20 11.76
C ILE A 158 -1.86 24.38 11.52
N ASP A 159 -2.23 25.54 12.05
CA ASP A 159 -1.51 26.79 11.85
C ASP A 159 -0.30 26.89 12.78
N VAL A 160 0.74 26.15 12.43
CA VAL A 160 2.07 26.17 13.08
C VAL A 160 3.14 26.18 11.99
N GLU A 161 4.33 26.66 12.36
CA GLU A 161 5.47 26.62 11.46
C GLU A 161 5.72 25.18 11.00
N PRO A 162 5.83 24.93 9.68
CA PRO A 162 6.06 23.59 9.16
C PRO A 162 7.44 23.06 9.57
N MET A 163 7.55 21.74 9.69
CA MET A 163 8.82 21.07 10.01
C MET A 163 9.52 20.60 8.74
N ALA A 164 10.85 20.46 8.83
CA ALA A 164 11.60 19.71 7.82
C ALA A 164 11.31 18.21 7.95
N GLU A 165 11.05 17.53 6.85
CA GLU A 165 10.82 16.07 6.80
C GLU A 165 11.54 15.47 5.60
N GLY A 166 11.85 14.20 5.72
CA GLY A 166 12.31 13.38 4.59
C GLY A 166 13.72 13.75 4.10
N GLY A 167 14.55 14.44 4.91
CA GLY A 167 15.91 14.83 4.59
C GLY A 167 16.04 16.17 3.86
N SER A 168 14.93 16.80 3.51
CA SER A 168 14.95 18.21 3.13
C SER A 168 15.30 19.08 4.34
N ARG A 169 16.10 20.12 4.11
CA ARG A 169 16.36 21.17 5.10
C ARG A 169 15.26 22.25 5.08
N VAL A 170 14.49 22.30 4.00
CA VAL A 170 13.40 23.26 3.86
C VAL A 170 12.15 22.68 4.56
N PRO A 171 11.54 23.45 5.47
CA PRO A 171 10.30 23.04 6.14
C PRO A 171 9.14 22.94 5.14
N ARG A 172 8.57 21.74 5.00
CA ARG A 172 7.47 21.44 4.05
C ARG A 172 6.36 20.60 4.67
N LEU A 173 6.55 20.10 5.89
CA LEU A 173 5.59 19.21 6.53
C LEU A 173 4.46 20.00 7.19
N PHE A 174 3.30 19.97 6.57
CA PHE A 174 2.04 20.43 7.16
C PHE A 174 1.24 19.24 7.67
N ARG A 175 0.39 19.48 8.66
CA ARG A 175 -0.53 18.47 9.19
C ARG A 175 -1.96 18.98 9.06
N ALA A 176 -2.82 18.18 8.45
CA ALA A 176 -4.24 18.49 8.36
C ALA A 176 -4.88 18.54 9.76
N GLN A 177 -5.79 19.47 9.94
CA GLN A 177 -6.58 19.60 11.16
C GLN A 177 -7.70 18.54 11.15
N LEU A 178 -7.94 17.90 12.29
CA LEU A 178 -9.08 17.00 12.44
C LEU A 178 -10.40 17.75 12.25
N PRO A 179 -11.37 17.19 11.57
CA PRO A 179 -12.74 17.66 11.61
C PRO A 179 -13.29 17.56 13.03
N SER A 180 -14.05 18.54 13.47
CA SER A 180 -14.44 18.70 14.87
C SER A 180 -15.42 17.65 15.43
N ASN A 181 -15.97 16.72 14.61
CA ASN A 181 -16.98 15.76 15.05
C ASN A 181 -16.93 14.41 14.32
N ASP A 182 -15.79 14.00 13.80
CA ASP A 182 -15.71 12.80 12.97
C ASP A 182 -15.26 11.55 13.75
N PHE A 183 -15.92 11.30 14.88
CA PHE A 183 -15.65 10.11 15.70
C PHE A 183 -16.07 8.80 15.02
N GLU A 184 -17.12 8.84 14.20
CA GLU A 184 -17.65 7.65 13.53
C GLU A 184 -16.72 7.14 12.42
N HIS A 185 -15.87 8.02 11.87
CA HIS A 185 -15.02 7.74 10.71
C HIS A 185 -13.52 7.88 11.00
N THR A 186 -13.15 8.31 12.21
CA THR A 186 -11.76 8.41 12.60
C THR A 186 -11.34 7.24 13.47
N ILE A 187 -10.53 6.40 12.93
CA ILE A 187 -9.79 5.43 13.72
C ILE A 187 -8.71 6.19 14.47
N ASN A 188 -8.83 6.28 15.79
CA ASN A 188 -7.92 7.03 16.66
C ASN A 188 -7.80 8.54 16.39
N GLY A 189 -8.84 9.21 15.91
CA GLY A 189 -8.75 10.64 15.63
C GLY A 189 -7.61 10.99 14.68
N ARG A 190 -7.44 10.24 13.58
CA ARG A 190 -6.34 10.46 12.63
C ARG A 190 -6.58 11.67 11.75
N ASN A 191 -5.53 12.46 11.58
CA ASN A 191 -5.57 13.67 10.78
C ASN A 191 -5.79 13.41 9.29
N GLY A 192 -5.67 12.16 8.82
CA GLY A 192 -6.01 11.77 7.45
C GLY A 192 -7.45 12.06 7.08
N SER A 193 -8.40 11.92 8.03
CA SER A 193 -9.78 12.32 7.85
C SER A 193 -9.94 13.83 7.58
N GLY A 194 -9.04 14.65 8.12
CA GLY A 194 -8.97 16.09 7.86
C GLY A 194 -8.59 16.45 6.43
N VAL A 195 -8.06 15.49 5.65
CA VAL A 195 -7.86 15.63 4.20
C VAL A 195 -9.05 15.04 3.45
N VAL A 196 -9.46 13.84 3.80
CA VAL A 196 -10.46 13.07 3.04
C VAL A 196 -11.85 13.67 3.13
N ARG A 197 -12.33 13.99 4.34
CA ARG A 197 -13.72 14.47 4.51
C ARG A 197 -14.00 15.81 3.86
N PRO A 198 -13.12 16.83 3.93
CA PRO A 198 -13.31 18.05 3.17
C PRO A 198 -13.32 17.82 1.65
N LEU A 199 -12.43 16.98 1.14
CA LEU A 199 -12.40 16.64 -0.29
C LEU A 199 -13.67 15.89 -0.71
N GLU A 200 -14.17 14.96 0.09
CA GLU A 200 -15.45 14.29 -0.15
C GLU A 200 -16.59 15.30 -0.20
N ALA A 201 -16.69 16.20 0.79
CA ALA A 201 -17.71 17.23 0.84
C ALA A 201 -17.66 18.15 -0.39
N SER A 202 -16.46 18.58 -0.80
CA SER A 202 -16.26 19.37 -2.02
C SER A 202 -16.69 18.62 -3.28
N ALA A 203 -16.28 17.35 -3.42
CA ALA A 203 -16.65 16.53 -4.57
C ALA A 203 -18.17 16.35 -4.69
N ARG A 204 -18.86 16.09 -3.56
CA ARG A 204 -20.32 15.98 -3.52
C ARG A 204 -21.00 17.31 -3.86
N ALA A 205 -20.53 18.41 -3.33
CA ALA A 205 -21.05 19.75 -3.63
C ALA A 205 -20.90 20.11 -5.12
N LYS A 206 -19.84 19.61 -5.77
CA LYS A 206 -19.61 19.77 -7.22
C LYS A 206 -20.40 18.76 -8.08
N GLY A 207 -21.23 17.91 -7.48
CA GLY A 207 -22.10 16.97 -8.18
C GLY A 207 -21.39 15.68 -8.66
N VAL A 208 -20.35 15.23 -7.96
CA VAL A 208 -19.77 13.89 -8.18
C VAL A 208 -20.75 12.82 -7.68
N THR A 209 -20.99 11.80 -8.48
CA THR A 209 -21.78 10.63 -8.09
C THR A 209 -20.86 9.57 -7.51
N PHE A 210 -21.09 9.16 -6.26
CA PHE A 210 -20.36 8.07 -5.60
C PHE A 210 -21.21 6.80 -5.54
N LEU A 211 -20.61 5.67 -5.94
CA LEU A 211 -21.17 4.33 -5.83
C LEU A 211 -20.27 3.52 -4.91
N VAL A 212 -20.61 3.50 -3.61
CA VAL A 212 -19.91 2.66 -2.61
C VAL A 212 -20.33 1.21 -2.74
N GLN A 213 -19.54 0.28 -2.19
CA GLN A 213 -19.73 -1.17 -2.31
C GLN A 213 -19.74 -1.69 -3.76
N HIS A 214 -19.11 -0.92 -4.66
CA HIS A 214 -18.96 -1.27 -6.08
C HIS A 214 -17.50 -1.59 -6.37
N LYS A 215 -17.18 -2.89 -6.47
CA LYS A 215 -15.82 -3.37 -6.75
C LYS A 215 -15.54 -3.36 -8.25
N LEU A 216 -14.43 -2.76 -8.67
CA LEU A 216 -13.96 -2.86 -10.04
C LEU A 216 -13.74 -4.32 -10.44
N SER A 217 -14.37 -4.79 -11.52
CA SER A 217 -14.27 -6.18 -11.99
C SER A 217 -13.78 -6.32 -13.43
N ALA A 218 -13.93 -5.27 -14.26
CA ALA A 218 -13.35 -5.25 -15.60
C ALA A 218 -13.10 -3.81 -16.09
N ILE A 219 -12.10 -3.65 -16.97
CA ILE A 219 -11.86 -2.44 -17.76
C ILE A 219 -12.23 -2.77 -19.20
N VAL A 220 -13.13 -1.99 -19.77
CA VAL A 220 -13.69 -2.25 -21.10
C VAL A 220 -12.99 -1.39 -22.14
N ARG A 221 -12.44 -2.02 -23.18
CA ARG A 221 -11.87 -1.35 -24.37
C ARG A 221 -12.83 -1.48 -25.57
N GLU A 222 -12.58 -0.70 -26.61
CA GLU A 222 -13.31 -0.81 -27.89
C GLU A 222 -13.21 -2.19 -28.51
N THR A 223 -12.01 -2.79 -28.40
CA THR A 223 -11.73 -4.19 -28.72
C THR A 223 -10.95 -4.84 -27.56
N PRO A 224 -10.97 -6.17 -27.38
CA PRO A 224 -10.39 -6.83 -26.22
C PRO A 224 -8.92 -6.47 -25.90
N ALA A 225 -8.11 -6.18 -26.92
CA ALA A 225 -6.67 -5.94 -26.77
C ALA A 225 -6.20 -4.59 -27.36
N SER A 226 -7.11 -3.75 -27.90
CA SER A 226 -6.73 -2.51 -28.59
C SER A 226 -7.83 -1.46 -28.54
N GLY A 227 -7.56 -0.27 -29.08
CA GLY A 227 -8.52 0.84 -29.08
C GLY A 227 -8.56 1.57 -27.73
N LYS A 228 -9.52 2.48 -27.63
CA LYS A 228 -9.74 3.32 -26.45
C LYS A 228 -10.40 2.52 -25.32
N VAL A 229 -10.08 2.83 -24.07
CA VAL A 229 -10.87 2.41 -22.90
C VAL A 229 -12.16 3.23 -22.88
N ILE A 230 -13.31 2.55 -22.88
CA ILE A 230 -14.64 3.16 -23.04
C ILE A 230 -15.53 3.00 -21.80
N GLY A 231 -15.04 2.34 -20.76
CA GLY A 231 -15.78 2.17 -19.51
C GLY A 231 -15.21 1.06 -18.62
N ILE A 232 -16.00 0.72 -17.63
CA ILE A 232 -15.70 -0.35 -16.67
C ILE A 232 -16.93 -1.21 -16.39
N THR A 233 -16.69 -2.39 -15.83
CA THR A 233 -17.69 -3.17 -15.12
C THR A 233 -17.35 -3.13 -13.63
N ALA A 234 -18.35 -2.87 -12.78
CA ALA A 234 -18.25 -2.95 -11.35
C ALA A 234 -19.15 -4.06 -10.82
N ARG A 235 -18.73 -4.77 -9.79
CA ARG A 235 -19.54 -5.75 -9.07
C ARG A 235 -20.19 -5.08 -7.87
N PHE A 236 -21.53 -5.09 -7.84
CA PHE A 236 -22.32 -4.68 -6.68
C PHE A 236 -23.20 -5.85 -6.24
N GLU A 237 -23.00 -6.32 -5.01
CA GLU A 237 -23.61 -7.57 -4.54
C GLU A 237 -23.29 -8.72 -5.53
N ASN A 238 -24.31 -9.31 -6.16
CA ASN A 238 -24.18 -10.44 -7.09
C ASN A 238 -24.40 -10.04 -8.56
N ARG A 239 -24.41 -8.75 -8.89
CA ARG A 239 -24.67 -8.26 -10.25
C ARG A 239 -23.53 -7.38 -10.78
N ASP A 240 -23.38 -7.40 -12.09
CA ASP A 240 -22.50 -6.47 -12.79
C ASP A 240 -23.22 -5.16 -13.06
N VAL A 241 -22.52 -4.05 -12.89
CA VAL A 241 -22.95 -2.69 -13.23
C VAL A 241 -21.95 -2.14 -14.24
N ASN A 242 -22.40 -1.94 -15.48
CA ASN A 242 -21.57 -1.45 -16.58
C ASN A 242 -21.66 0.08 -16.66
N ILE A 243 -20.51 0.75 -16.59
CA ILE A 243 -20.43 2.22 -16.56
C ILE A 243 -19.59 2.70 -17.72
N GLN A 244 -20.23 3.44 -18.64
CA GLN A 244 -19.55 4.05 -19.79
C GLN A 244 -18.77 5.29 -19.37
N ALA A 245 -17.52 5.42 -19.86
CA ALA A 245 -16.70 6.61 -19.76
C ALA A 245 -16.50 7.20 -21.16
N ARG A 246 -17.06 8.37 -21.43
CA ARG A 246 -16.94 9.02 -22.75
C ARG A 246 -15.53 9.55 -23.02
N LYS A 247 -14.86 10.08 -21.98
CA LYS A 247 -13.52 10.66 -22.08
C LYS A 247 -12.44 9.72 -21.54
N GLY A 248 -12.63 9.14 -20.36
CA GLY A 248 -11.64 8.24 -19.80
C GLY A 248 -12.02 7.61 -18.48
N VAL A 249 -11.24 6.57 -18.14
CA VAL A 249 -11.26 5.87 -16.87
C VAL A 249 -9.99 6.21 -16.10
N ILE A 250 -10.12 6.52 -14.82
CA ILE A 250 -9.00 6.76 -13.91
C ILE A 250 -8.93 5.63 -12.89
N ILE A 251 -7.80 4.91 -12.83
CA ILE A 251 -7.50 3.91 -11.82
C ILE A 251 -6.89 4.61 -10.60
N ALA A 252 -7.56 4.51 -9.45
CA ALA A 252 -7.16 5.08 -8.16
C ALA A 252 -7.45 4.11 -7.01
N THR A 253 -7.36 2.80 -7.28
CA THR A 253 -7.78 1.68 -6.41
C THR A 253 -6.82 1.39 -5.25
N GLY A 254 -5.76 2.17 -5.08
CA GLY A 254 -4.68 1.87 -4.14
C GLY A 254 -3.69 0.85 -4.69
N GLY A 255 -2.76 0.41 -3.85
CA GLY A 255 -1.73 -0.55 -4.23
C GLY A 255 -2.14 -2.02 -4.09
N HIS A 256 -1.15 -2.88 -3.91
CA HIS A 256 -1.34 -4.34 -3.89
C HIS A 256 -0.77 -5.01 -2.62
N THR A 257 -0.53 -4.27 -1.56
CA THR A 257 0.08 -4.79 -0.33
C THR A 257 -0.71 -5.93 0.32
N SER A 258 -2.04 -5.93 0.22
CA SER A 258 -2.91 -6.98 0.77
C SER A 258 -2.96 -8.25 -0.09
N ASN A 259 -2.53 -8.19 -1.35
CA ASN A 259 -2.51 -9.35 -2.23
C ASN A 259 -1.17 -10.08 -2.13
N VAL A 260 -1.10 -11.09 -1.27
CA VAL A 260 0.13 -11.85 -1.00
C VAL A 260 0.71 -12.47 -2.28
N ASN A 261 -0.12 -13.05 -3.14
CA ASN A 261 0.35 -13.66 -4.38
C ASN A 261 0.94 -12.61 -5.33
N PHE A 262 0.31 -11.46 -5.45
CA PHE A 262 0.77 -10.42 -6.36
C PHE A 262 2.04 -9.73 -5.82
N ARG A 263 2.11 -9.37 -4.53
CA ARG A 263 3.32 -8.76 -3.95
C ARG A 263 4.53 -9.72 -3.98
N ARG A 264 4.32 -11.03 -3.79
CA ARG A 264 5.37 -12.06 -3.87
C ARG A 264 5.90 -12.26 -5.28
N THR A 265 5.18 -11.87 -6.32
CA THR A 265 5.70 -11.84 -7.69
C THR A 265 6.90 -10.90 -7.82
N PHE A 266 6.91 -9.81 -7.06
CA PHE A 266 7.99 -8.82 -7.08
C PHE A 266 9.05 -9.11 -6.00
N ASP A 267 8.62 -9.53 -4.82
CA ASP A 267 9.52 -9.85 -3.72
C ASP A 267 9.00 -11.08 -2.95
N PRO A 268 9.59 -12.27 -3.18
CA PRO A 268 9.12 -13.53 -2.58
C PRO A 268 9.24 -13.55 -1.05
N ARG A 269 9.96 -12.60 -0.44
CA ARG A 269 10.10 -12.47 1.03
C ARG A 269 8.87 -11.86 1.68
N LEU A 270 7.98 -11.21 0.91
CA LEU A 270 6.76 -10.55 1.42
C LEU A 270 5.61 -11.56 1.56
N THR A 271 5.80 -12.48 2.47
CA THR A 271 4.90 -13.59 2.78
C THR A 271 3.74 -13.17 3.69
N GLU A 272 2.88 -14.12 4.07
CA GLU A 272 1.59 -13.90 4.74
C GLU A 272 1.74 -13.26 6.13
N GLU A 273 2.86 -13.45 6.82
CA GLU A 273 3.14 -12.86 8.13
C GLU A 273 3.31 -11.35 8.11
N TYR A 274 3.61 -10.76 6.94
CA TYR A 274 3.66 -9.31 6.80
C TYR A 274 2.25 -8.77 6.58
N HIS A 275 1.61 -8.34 7.64
CA HIS A 275 0.30 -7.68 7.58
C HIS A 275 0.42 -6.29 6.96
N VAL A 276 -0.70 -5.63 6.74
CA VAL A 276 -0.75 -4.36 5.99
C VAL A 276 -1.24 -3.22 6.85
N ALA A 277 -0.60 -2.08 6.75
CA ALA A 277 -1.09 -0.84 7.35
C ALA A 277 -2.47 -0.51 6.77
N GLY A 278 -3.40 -0.17 7.65
CA GLY A 278 -4.77 0.17 7.25
C GLY A 278 -5.76 -0.99 7.25
N GLU A 279 -5.30 -2.25 7.20
CA GLU A 279 -6.22 -3.37 7.44
C GLU A 279 -6.69 -3.39 8.91
N PRO A 280 -7.93 -3.81 9.16
CA PRO A 280 -8.89 -4.38 8.21
C PRO A 280 -9.79 -3.35 7.49
N TRP A 281 -9.64 -2.04 7.73
CA TRP A 281 -10.46 -0.99 7.11
C TRP A 281 -10.28 -0.91 5.62
N SER A 282 -9.02 -0.82 5.15
CA SER A 282 -8.66 -0.64 3.75
C SER A 282 -7.78 -1.78 3.29
N LYS A 283 -8.26 -2.52 2.29
CA LYS A 283 -7.52 -3.59 1.63
C LYS A 283 -7.01 -3.10 0.28
N GLN A 284 -5.74 -3.28 0.04
CA GLN A 284 -5.08 -2.95 -1.22
C GLN A 284 -4.78 -4.24 -1.98
N ASN A 285 -5.73 -4.69 -2.82
CA ASN A 285 -5.68 -5.99 -3.47
C ASN A 285 -5.00 -5.96 -4.86
N GLY A 286 -4.64 -4.79 -5.38
CA GLY A 286 -4.08 -4.66 -6.72
C GLY A 286 -5.12 -4.82 -7.84
N ASP A 287 -6.40 -4.66 -7.54
CA ASP A 287 -7.47 -4.91 -8.51
C ASP A 287 -7.32 -4.06 -9.77
N GLY A 288 -7.06 -2.75 -9.62
CA GLY A 288 -6.87 -1.86 -10.77
C GLY A 288 -5.63 -2.20 -11.59
N GLU A 289 -4.52 -2.55 -10.92
CA GLU A 289 -3.28 -2.94 -11.57
C GLU A 289 -3.46 -4.24 -12.37
N MET A 290 -4.01 -5.29 -11.76
CA MET A 290 -4.22 -6.58 -12.41
C MET A 290 -5.19 -6.47 -13.60
N LEU A 291 -6.27 -5.72 -13.45
CA LEU A 291 -7.24 -5.53 -14.53
C LEU A 291 -6.67 -4.67 -15.66
N ALA A 292 -5.87 -3.65 -15.36
CA ALA A 292 -5.18 -2.89 -16.40
C ALA A 292 -4.12 -3.74 -17.12
N MET A 293 -3.37 -4.59 -16.40
CA MET A 293 -2.44 -5.55 -17.00
C MET A 293 -3.16 -6.52 -17.94
N SER A 294 -4.36 -6.99 -17.59
CA SER A 294 -5.14 -7.90 -18.44
C SER A 294 -5.51 -7.31 -19.81
N ILE A 295 -5.51 -5.98 -19.93
CA ILE A 295 -5.74 -5.25 -21.18
C ILE A 295 -4.46 -4.66 -21.79
N GLY A 296 -3.28 -5.09 -21.31
CA GLY A 296 -1.98 -4.78 -21.91
C GLY A 296 -1.17 -3.68 -21.20
N ALA A 297 -1.60 -3.16 -20.06
CA ALA A 297 -0.82 -2.17 -19.30
C ALA A 297 0.47 -2.78 -18.76
N SER A 298 1.51 -1.96 -18.65
CA SER A 298 2.78 -2.31 -18.04
C SER A 298 2.88 -1.80 -16.60
N LEU A 299 3.73 -2.47 -15.82
CA LEU A 299 4.10 -2.05 -14.47
C LEU A 299 5.47 -1.39 -14.47
N TRP A 300 5.70 -0.52 -13.50
CA TRP A 300 6.99 0.05 -13.22
C TRP A 300 7.34 -0.17 -11.75
N ALA A 301 8.37 -0.98 -11.53
CA ALA A 301 8.90 -1.24 -10.21
C ALA A 301 9.93 -0.18 -9.80
N THR A 302 9.96 0.12 -8.51
CA THR A 302 10.97 0.98 -7.91
C THR A 302 11.54 0.26 -6.70
N GLY A 303 12.82 -0.09 -6.72
CA GLY A 303 13.50 -0.78 -5.63
C GLY A 303 13.58 0.08 -4.37
N THR A 304 13.44 -0.54 -3.21
CA THR A 304 13.76 0.05 -1.91
C THR A 304 14.79 -0.81 -1.19
N GLN A 305 15.38 -0.26 -0.14
CA GLN A 305 16.34 -1.00 0.67
C GLN A 305 15.68 -2.12 1.49
N THR A 306 14.39 -2.01 1.76
CA THR A 306 13.63 -2.94 2.60
C THR A 306 12.93 -4.02 1.79
N ALA A 307 12.47 -3.70 0.57
CA ALA A 307 11.85 -4.65 -0.33
C ALA A 307 12.18 -4.32 -1.79
N GLU A 308 12.56 -5.32 -2.57
CA GLU A 308 13.03 -5.16 -3.95
C GLU A 308 11.96 -4.57 -4.86
N SER A 309 10.69 -4.88 -4.60
CA SER A 309 9.54 -4.42 -5.37
C SER A 309 9.14 -2.97 -5.11
N GLY A 310 9.80 -2.27 -4.19
CA GLY A 310 9.36 -0.94 -3.76
C GLY A 310 8.14 -0.95 -2.85
N SER A 311 7.93 -2.03 -2.08
CA SER A 311 6.92 -2.09 -1.01
C SER A 311 7.59 -1.80 0.33
N PRO A 312 7.56 -0.55 0.84
CA PRO A 312 8.18 -0.23 2.11
C PRO A 312 7.51 -0.98 3.25
N ILE A 313 8.31 -1.44 4.20
CA ILE A 313 7.82 -2.01 5.46
C ILE A 313 8.06 -1.03 6.60
N ALA A 314 7.28 -1.15 7.66
CA ALA A 314 7.34 -0.29 8.83
C ALA A 314 7.47 -1.10 10.11
N LYS A 315 8.35 -0.66 11.02
CA LYS A 315 8.47 -1.22 12.36
C LYS A 315 7.20 -0.91 13.15
N THR A 316 6.61 -1.94 13.76
CA THR A 316 5.42 -1.76 14.58
C THR A 316 5.79 -1.12 15.93
N ARG A 317 4.90 -0.25 16.45
CA ARG A 317 4.92 0.19 17.85
C ARG A 317 3.77 -0.41 18.65
N HIS A 318 2.76 -0.95 18.00
CA HIS A 318 1.66 -1.66 18.63
C HIS A 318 1.91 -3.16 18.51
N ILE A 319 2.25 -3.82 19.62
CA ILE A 319 2.61 -5.23 19.68
C ILE A 319 1.49 -6.06 20.32
N GLY A 320 1.53 -7.38 20.13
CA GLY A 320 0.54 -8.29 20.69
C GLY A 320 -0.84 -8.24 20.02
N CYS A 321 -0.90 -7.74 18.79
CA CYS A 321 -2.11 -7.68 17.96
C CYS A 321 -1.76 -7.97 16.50
N ARG A 322 -2.75 -8.38 15.72
CA ARG A 322 -2.58 -8.70 14.29
C ARG A 322 -2.25 -7.46 13.46
N TYR A 323 -2.99 -6.38 13.66
CA TYR A 323 -2.89 -5.16 12.84
C TYR A 323 -2.27 -4.03 13.64
N GLY A 324 -0.98 -4.18 14.01
CA GLY A 324 -0.23 -3.15 14.71
C GLY A 324 0.53 -2.25 13.72
N TYR A 325 0.23 -0.96 13.67
CA TYR A 325 0.99 0.01 12.90
C TYR A 325 1.45 1.17 13.78
N VAL A 326 2.60 1.74 13.47
CA VAL A 326 3.24 2.79 14.28
C VAL A 326 2.35 4.00 14.58
N ASN A 327 1.44 4.31 13.67
CA ASN A 327 0.55 5.48 13.76
C ASN A 327 -0.93 5.10 13.79
N LEU A 328 -1.28 3.83 13.85
CA LEU A 328 -2.66 3.36 13.80
C LEU A 328 -2.93 2.36 14.92
N ARG A 329 -3.74 2.77 15.88
CA ARG A 329 -4.24 1.93 16.96
C ARG A 329 -5.73 1.68 16.76
N TRP A 330 -6.14 0.42 16.77
CA TRP A 330 -7.55 0.06 16.70
C TRP A 330 -8.21 0.25 18.07
N LEU A 331 -9.26 1.07 18.12
CA LEU A 331 -10.02 1.29 19.36
C LEU A 331 -11.21 0.33 19.43
N PRO A 332 -11.61 -0.11 20.62
CA PRO A 332 -12.79 -0.96 20.82
C PRO A 332 -14.08 -0.38 20.24
N GLU A 333 -14.19 0.94 20.18
CA GLU A 333 -15.34 1.67 19.62
C GLU A 333 -15.36 1.70 18.09
N SER A 334 -14.28 1.30 17.43
CA SER A 334 -14.25 1.24 15.97
C SER A 334 -15.22 0.17 15.44
N PRO A 335 -16.03 0.49 14.42
CA PRO A 335 -16.91 -0.50 13.78
C PRO A 335 -16.17 -1.74 13.26
N MET A 336 -14.87 -1.60 12.96
CA MET A 336 -14.03 -2.68 12.44
C MET A 336 -13.23 -3.41 13.53
N PHE A 337 -13.38 -3.05 14.82
CA PHE A 337 -12.60 -3.62 15.91
C PHE A 337 -12.74 -5.15 16.02
N HIS A 338 -13.94 -5.67 15.75
CA HIS A 338 -14.20 -7.11 15.75
C HIS A 338 -13.31 -7.89 14.74
N LEU A 339 -12.83 -7.23 13.68
CA LEU A 339 -11.90 -7.81 12.71
C LEU A 339 -10.43 -7.59 13.12
N ALA A 340 -10.14 -6.50 13.83
CA ALA A 340 -8.80 -6.22 14.34
C ALA A 340 -8.43 -7.11 15.53
N GLY A 341 -9.38 -7.42 16.40
CA GLY A 341 -9.24 -8.33 17.54
C GLY A 341 -8.57 -7.71 18.76
N ALA A 342 -7.74 -6.67 18.60
CA ALA A 342 -7.06 -5.98 19.69
C ALA A 342 -6.55 -4.60 19.28
N SER A 343 -6.31 -3.74 20.29
CA SER A 343 -5.73 -2.40 20.07
C SER A 343 -4.20 -2.39 20.01
N GLY A 344 -3.54 -3.40 20.54
CA GLY A 344 -2.08 -3.48 20.69
C GLY A 344 -1.53 -2.73 21.91
N LEU A 345 -0.42 -3.23 22.48
CA LEU A 345 0.36 -2.53 23.49
C LEU A 345 1.31 -1.56 22.80
N THR A 346 1.21 -0.26 23.12
CA THR A 346 2.08 0.76 22.52
C THR A 346 3.46 0.74 23.18
N VAL A 347 4.50 0.48 22.41
CA VAL A 347 5.90 0.52 22.87
C VAL A 347 6.40 1.97 22.79
N GLU A 348 6.63 2.58 23.94
CA GLU A 348 7.24 3.90 24.02
C GLU A 348 8.76 3.80 24.03
N ASN A 349 9.32 2.77 24.70
CA ASN A 349 10.75 2.58 24.81
C ASN A 349 11.18 1.12 24.55
N PHE A 350 11.79 0.86 23.41
CA PHE A 350 12.30 -0.46 23.05
C PHE A 350 13.46 -0.96 23.94
N GLN A 351 13.88 -0.20 24.95
CA GLN A 351 14.74 -0.73 26.02
C GLN A 351 14.03 -1.77 26.89
N ASN A 352 12.70 -1.74 26.97
CA ASN A 352 11.88 -2.60 27.81
C ASN A 352 11.68 -4.02 27.28
N LEU A 353 12.21 -4.34 26.10
CA LEU A 353 12.02 -5.64 25.46
C LEU A 353 13.20 -6.01 24.57
N ILE A 354 13.25 -7.28 24.17
CA ILE A 354 14.08 -7.74 23.06
C ILE A 354 13.21 -8.28 21.93
N LEU A 355 13.68 -8.19 20.69
CA LEU A 355 13.04 -8.78 19.52
C LEU A 355 13.77 -10.06 19.12
N VAL A 356 13.01 -11.15 19.04
CA VAL A 356 13.54 -12.45 18.64
C VAL A 356 12.84 -12.97 17.39
N ASN A 357 13.58 -13.73 16.59
CA ASN A 357 13.07 -14.43 15.42
C ASN A 357 12.29 -15.70 15.83
N GLN A 358 11.77 -16.42 14.83
CA GLN A 358 10.96 -17.62 15.04
C GLN A 358 11.70 -18.79 15.74
N VAL A 359 13.00 -18.70 15.96
CA VAL A 359 13.79 -19.68 16.72
C VAL A 359 14.25 -19.15 18.07
N GLY A 360 13.80 -17.97 18.47
CA GLY A 360 14.08 -17.40 19.78
C GLY A 360 15.42 -16.67 19.90
N MET A 361 16.04 -16.27 18.80
CA MET A 361 17.32 -15.54 18.79
C MET A 361 17.10 -14.07 18.44
N ARG A 362 17.79 -13.16 19.16
CA ARG A 362 17.93 -11.76 18.74
C ARG A 362 18.67 -11.69 17.41
N PHE A 363 18.33 -10.71 16.58
CA PHE A 363 18.92 -10.59 15.25
C PHE A 363 19.34 -9.16 14.89
N TRP A 364 18.95 -8.15 15.65
CA TRP A 364 19.29 -6.74 15.44
C TRP A 364 19.12 -5.90 16.71
N ASN A 365 19.54 -4.63 16.64
CA ASN A 365 19.32 -3.64 17.68
C ASN A 365 17.85 -3.18 17.72
N GLU A 366 17.16 -3.42 18.80
CA GLU A 366 15.74 -3.09 18.96
C GLU A 366 15.47 -1.58 19.01
N MET A 367 16.46 -0.76 19.37
CA MET A 367 16.35 0.69 19.37
C MET A 367 16.42 1.29 17.95
N ASP A 368 16.97 0.54 17.00
CA ASP A 368 17.05 0.96 15.62
C ASP A 368 15.66 0.91 14.95
N GLY A 369 15.27 2.00 14.31
CA GLY A 369 14.08 2.09 13.48
C GLY A 369 14.41 2.36 12.01
N SER A 370 15.69 2.24 11.65
CA SER A 370 16.20 2.53 10.31
C SER A 370 15.83 1.45 9.29
N HIS A 371 16.20 1.71 8.05
CA HIS A 371 16.03 0.74 6.99
C HIS A 371 16.92 -0.49 7.15
N GLU A 372 18.04 -0.36 7.86
CA GLU A 372 18.92 -1.49 8.18
C GLU A 372 18.21 -2.49 9.09
N PHE A 373 17.47 -2.00 10.09
CA PHE A 373 16.61 -2.87 10.93
C PHE A 373 15.57 -3.58 10.06
N LEU A 374 14.86 -2.83 9.20
CA LEU A 374 13.82 -3.39 8.34
C LEU A 374 14.40 -4.38 7.31
N ALA A 375 15.58 -4.10 6.76
CA ALA A 375 16.30 -5.02 5.90
C ALA A 375 16.70 -6.30 6.65
N ALA A 376 17.14 -6.18 7.90
CA ALA A 376 17.44 -7.35 8.75
C ALA A 376 16.20 -8.20 9.04
N CYS A 377 15.00 -7.59 9.16
CA CYS A 377 13.75 -8.32 9.32
C CYS A 377 13.42 -9.18 8.09
N LEU A 378 13.68 -8.69 6.88
CA LEU A 378 13.43 -9.40 5.62
C LEU A 378 14.56 -10.35 5.23
N ALA A 379 15.75 -10.18 5.78
CA ALA A 379 16.92 -10.94 5.36
C ALA A 379 16.79 -12.43 5.67
N ASN A 380 17.00 -13.26 4.67
CA ASN A 380 17.06 -14.70 4.80
C ASN A 380 18.44 -15.22 4.39
N ASN A 381 19.23 -15.67 5.35
CA ASN A 381 20.57 -16.22 5.12
C ASN A 381 20.60 -17.76 5.18
N GLY A 382 19.46 -18.40 5.04
CA GLY A 382 19.34 -19.86 4.94
C GLY A 382 19.27 -20.60 6.28
N ASN A 383 20.01 -20.22 7.32
CA ASN A 383 19.90 -20.87 8.61
C ASN A 383 19.95 -19.85 9.78
N PRO A 384 18.79 -19.50 10.35
CA PRO A 384 18.72 -18.54 11.45
C PRO A 384 19.50 -18.97 12.71
N LEU A 385 19.71 -20.27 12.91
CA LEU A 385 20.46 -20.79 14.04
C LEU A 385 21.98 -20.58 13.93
N ARG A 386 22.52 -20.37 12.73
CA ARG A 386 23.97 -20.23 12.53
C ARG A 386 24.48 -18.81 12.51
N GLU A 387 23.69 -17.86 12.06
CA GLU A 387 24.21 -16.52 11.74
C GLU A 387 23.78 -15.42 12.70
N GLY A 388 22.74 -15.60 13.51
CA GLY A 388 22.34 -14.74 14.63
C GLY A 388 22.19 -13.23 14.40
N LYS A 389 22.40 -12.76 13.17
CA LYS A 389 22.43 -11.33 12.85
C LYS A 389 21.32 -10.86 11.91
N LYS A 390 20.35 -11.75 11.60
CA LYS A 390 19.23 -11.45 10.72
C LYS A 390 18.04 -12.31 11.09
N ASN A 391 16.83 -11.87 10.74
CA ASN A 391 15.62 -12.59 11.11
C ASN A 391 15.57 -14.03 10.54
N GLY A 392 16.05 -14.24 9.35
CA GLY A 392 15.96 -15.54 8.66
C GLY A 392 14.57 -15.83 8.06
N GLY A 393 13.67 -14.86 8.02
CA GLY A 393 12.28 -14.98 7.63
C GLY A 393 11.36 -15.41 8.78
N GLY A 394 10.05 -15.26 8.59
CA GLY A 394 9.01 -15.61 9.55
C GLY A 394 8.78 -14.59 10.65
N PRO A 395 7.95 -14.97 11.63
CA PRO A 395 7.50 -14.10 12.71
C PRO A 395 8.62 -13.52 13.56
N ILE A 396 8.37 -12.31 14.07
CA ILE A 396 9.20 -11.63 15.06
C ILE A 396 8.38 -11.44 16.33
N TRP A 397 8.98 -11.80 17.46
CA TRP A 397 8.34 -11.73 18.76
C TRP A 397 9.06 -10.75 19.68
N ALA A 398 8.30 -9.87 20.32
CA ALA A 398 8.79 -9.03 21.42
C ALA A 398 8.72 -9.84 22.71
N ILE A 399 9.87 -10.03 23.37
CA ILE A 399 9.98 -10.75 24.65
C ILE A 399 10.25 -9.73 25.75
N PHE A 400 9.45 -9.78 26.81
CA PHE A 400 9.54 -8.87 27.96
C PHE A 400 8.98 -9.52 29.23
N ASP A 401 9.04 -8.81 30.35
CA ASP A 401 8.64 -9.31 31.67
C ASP A 401 7.64 -8.40 32.38
N ALA A 402 7.25 -8.77 33.60
CA ALA A 402 6.30 -8.02 34.41
C ALA A 402 6.79 -6.59 34.75
N ASP A 403 8.09 -6.38 34.94
CA ASP A 403 8.62 -5.04 35.21
C ASP A 403 8.52 -4.12 33.98
N SER A 404 8.62 -4.68 32.79
CA SER A 404 8.38 -3.95 31.53
C SER A 404 6.93 -3.47 31.41
N VAL A 405 5.98 -4.32 31.81
CA VAL A 405 4.54 -3.96 31.84
C VAL A 405 4.31 -2.75 32.77
N ILE A 406 4.95 -2.72 33.92
CA ILE A 406 4.85 -1.61 34.89
C ILE A 406 5.47 -0.32 34.31
N ARG A 407 6.69 -0.41 33.73
CA ARG A 407 7.40 0.76 33.17
C ARG A 407 6.67 1.41 32.02
N GLU A 408 6.12 0.57 31.12
CA GLU A 408 5.36 1.04 29.94
C GLU A 408 3.89 1.36 30.25
N LYS A 409 3.43 1.07 31.47
CA LYS A 409 2.03 1.22 31.90
C LYS A 409 1.05 0.44 31.03
N TRP A 410 1.44 -0.75 30.60
CA TRP A 410 0.60 -1.62 29.79
C TRP A 410 -0.47 -2.34 30.62
N ASP A 411 -1.61 -2.59 29.98
CA ASP A 411 -2.58 -3.58 30.45
C ASP A 411 -2.55 -4.78 29.47
N PRO A 412 -1.85 -5.88 29.82
CA PRO A 412 -1.65 -7.03 28.94
C PRO A 412 -2.87 -7.97 28.93
N LYS A 413 -4.06 -7.40 28.82
CA LYS A 413 -5.34 -8.11 28.75
C LYS A 413 -6.15 -7.64 27.54
N PRO A 414 -7.09 -8.46 27.02
CA PRO A 414 -8.08 -7.99 26.06
C PRO A 414 -8.86 -6.77 26.62
N PRO A 415 -9.17 -5.77 25.79
CA PRO A 415 -8.99 -5.70 24.34
C PRO A 415 -7.62 -5.18 23.86
N ASN A 416 -6.65 -4.98 24.75
CA ASN A 416 -5.34 -4.44 24.37
C ASN A 416 -4.45 -5.48 23.68
N VAL A 417 -4.64 -6.75 23.96
CA VAL A 417 -3.87 -7.86 23.36
C VAL A 417 -4.80 -8.92 22.78
N ASP A 418 -4.34 -9.60 21.75
CA ASP A 418 -5.07 -10.70 21.12
C ASP A 418 -4.47 -12.05 21.54
N LEU A 419 -5.22 -12.77 22.39
CA LEU A 419 -4.83 -14.08 22.90
C LEU A 419 -5.01 -15.22 21.88
N SER A 420 -5.55 -14.95 20.69
CA SER A 420 -5.80 -15.97 19.66
C SER A 420 -4.56 -16.34 18.83
N GLY A 421 -3.38 -16.16 19.39
CA GLY A 421 -2.12 -16.51 18.74
C GLY A 421 -1.16 -15.32 18.49
N TRP A 422 -1.45 -14.16 19.07
CA TRP A 422 -0.66 -12.94 18.87
C TRP A 422 -0.01 -12.43 20.15
N PHE A 423 -0.44 -12.98 21.31
CA PHE A 423 0.10 -12.65 22.62
C PHE A 423 0.09 -13.88 23.54
N PHE A 424 1.19 -14.11 24.26
CA PHE A 424 1.39 -15.25 25.16
C PHE A 424 2.02 -14.81 26.47
N SER A 425 1.75 -15.57 27.56
CA SER A 425 2.40 -15.39 28.85
C SER A 425 2.69 -16.72 29.53
N ALA A 426 3.74 -16.73 30.35
CA ALA A 426 4.15 -17.89 31.15
C ALA A 426 5.00 -17.48 32.36
N ASP A 427 5.13 -18.38 33.34
CA ASP A 427 5.94 -18.13 34.53
C ASP A 427 7.42 -18.39 34.31
N THR A 428 7.80 -19.10 33.25
CA THR A 428 9.18 -19.33 32.84
C THR A 428 9.40 -19.04 31.37
N ILE A 429 10.63 -18.72 30.99
CA ILE A 429 10.99 -18.46 29.56
C ILE A 429 10.86 -19.74 28.74
N GLY A 430 11.23 -20.89 29.28
CA GLY A 430 11.09 -22.17 28.57
C GLY A 430 9.65 -22.55 28.31
N GLU A 431 8.77 -22.35 29.29
CA GLU A 431 7.31 -22.53 29.12
C GLU A 431 6.73 -21.55 28.10
N LEU A 432 7.15 -20.27 28.14
CA LEU A 432 6.72 -19.25 27.18
C LEU A 432 7.04 -19.67 25.75
N ALA A 433 8.26 -20.15 25.51
CA ALA A 433 8.67 -20.62 24.18
C ALA A 433 7.75 -21.73 23.67
N GLY A 434 7.37 -22.69 24.54
CA GLY A 434 6.46 -23.79 24.20
C GLY A 434 5.01 -23.35 23.92
N LYS A 435 4.58 -22.22 24.48
CA LYS A 435 3.24 -21.67 24.28
C LYS A 435 3.09 -20.90 22.97
N ILE A 436 4.18 -20.38 22.37
CA ILE A 436 4.11 -19.59 21.14
C ILE A 436 3.67 -20.47 19.98
N LYS A 437 2.41 -20.31 19.60
CA LYS A 437 1.77 -21.00 18.47
C LYS A 437 1.01 -19.98 17.63
N ASN A 438 1.42 -19.83 16.39
CA ASN A 438 0.84 -18.87 15.46
C ASN A 438 0.78 -19.50 14.06
N PRO A 439 -0.22 -19.20 13.21
CA PRO A 439 -0.31 -19.75 11.87
C PRO A 439 0.92 -19.53 11.00
N HIS A 440 1.70 -18.48 11.28
CA HIS A 440 2.92 -18.13 10.55
C HIS A 440 4.20 -18.68 11.20
N GLN A 441 4.12 -19.26 12.39
CA GLN A 441 5.25 -19.86 13.08
C GLN A 441 5.58 -21.22 12.45
N LEU A 442 6.61 -21.28 11.64
CA LEU A 442 6.95 -22.49 10.85
C LEU A 442 7.56 -23.60 11.71
N GLN A 443 8.13 -23.26 12.86
CA GLN A 443 8.74 -24.22 13.80
C GLN A 443 8.57 -23.73 15.24
N ALA A 444 8.53 -24.67 16.18
CA ALA A 444 8.49 -24.33 17.59
C ALA A 444 9.78 -23.61 18.01
N ILE A 445 9.66 -22.61 18.87
CA ILE A 445 10.82 -21.98 19.51
C ILE A 445 11.43 -22.96 20.51
N PRO A 446 12.72 -23.35 20.37
CA PRO A 446 13.36 -24.19 21.39
C PRO A 446 13.48 -23.43 22.72
N GLY A 447 12.93 -23.98 23.80
CA GLY A 447 12.95 -23.35 25.13
C GLY A 447 14.34 -22.95 25.57
N SER A 448 15.31 -23.88 25.46
CA SER A 448 16.70 -23.62 25.78
C SER A 448 17.34 -22.48 24.95
N THR A 449 16.95 -22.31 23.70
CA THR A 449 17.46 -21.19 22.87
C THR A 449 16.95 -19.86 23.38
N LEU A 450 15.66 -19.76 23.69
CA LEU A 450 15.08 -18.51 24.20
C LEU A 450 15.64 -18.17 25.59
N GLU A 451 15.82 -19.17 26.49
CA GLU A 451 16.44 -19.00 27.79
C GLU A 451 17.87 -18.47 27.67
N GLN A 452 18.69 -19.06 26.78
CA GLN A 452 20.05 -18.59 26.52
C GLN A 452 20.07 -17.17 25.95
N THR A 453 19.16 -16.85 25.04
CA THR A 453 19.03 -15.52 24.46
C THR A 453 18.73 -14.46 25.53
N VAL A 454 17.77 -14.73 26.41
CA VAL A 454 17.42 -13.84 27.53
C VAL A 454 18.56 -13.72 28.53
N ALA A 455 19.19 -14.85 28.94
CA ALA A 455 20.33 -14.85 29.86
C ALA A 455 21.52 -14.03 29.30
N LYS A 456 21.83 -14.22 28.02
CA LYS A 456 22.88 -13.46 27.33
C LYS A 456 22.54 -11.95 27.28
N TYR A 457 21.32 -11.58 26.93
CA TYR A 457 20.89 -10.18 26.95
C TYR A 457 21.01 -9.58 28.37
N ASN A 458 20.58 -10.30 29.39
CA ASN A 458 20.71 -9.87 30.78
C ASN A 458 22.18 -9.63 31.20
N SER A 459 23.12 -10.43 30.71
CA SER A 459 24.54 -10.18 30.93
C SER A 459 25.04 -8.89 30.27
N PHE A 460 24.48 -8.50 29.13
CA PHE A 460 24.79 -7.21 28.49
C PHE A 460 24.29 -6.02 29.32
N VAL A 461 23.12 -6.16 29.95
CA VAL A 461 22.62 -5.15 30.89
C VAL A 461 23.59 -5.00 32.09
N GLU A 462 24.11 -6.09 32.63
CA GLU A 462 25.12 -6.06 33.71
C GLU A 462 26.43 -5.40 33.28
N MET A 463 26.88 -5.67 32.06
CA MET A 463 28.07 -5.06 31.49
C MET A 463 27.86 -3.59 31.04
N GLY A 464 26.62 -3.13 30.94
CA GLY A 464 26.29 -1.81 30.35
C GLY A 464 26.58 -1.71 28.84
N LYS A 465 26.80 -2.86 28.17
CA LYS A 465 27.20 -2.90 26.75
C LYS A 465 26.63 -4.13 26.03
N ASP A 466 25.90 -3.91 24.94
CA ASP A 466 25.48 -4.96 24.01
C ASP A 466 26.57 -5.18 22.95
N VAL A 467 27.29 -6.30 23.06
CA VAL A 467 28.37 -6.64 22.13
C VAL A 467 27.88 -7.33 20.86
N ASP A 468 26.64 -7.82 20.82
CA ASP A 468 26.10 -8.51 19.67
C ASP A 468 25.55 -7.51 18.62
N PHE A 469 24.75 -6.55 19.06
CA PHE A 469 23.99 -5.67 18.15
C PHE A 469 24.12 -4.18 18.48
N ALA A 470 24.98 -3.82 19.42
CA ALA A 470 25.24 -2.43 19.83
C ALA A 470 23.97 -1.66 20.25
N LYS A 471 23.02 -2.32 20.92
CA LYS A 471 21.89 -1.63 21.55
C LYS A 471 22.44 -0.60 22.53
N PRO A 472 22.10 0.70 22.39
CA PRO A 472 22.67 1.74 23.23
C PRO A 472 22.38 1.48 24.71
N THR A 473 23.41 1.36 25.53
CA THR A 473 23.34 1.18 26.99
C THR A 473 22.13 0.33 27.41
N PRO A 474 22.15 -0.99 27.24
CA PRO A 474 21.00 -1.84 27.57
C PRO A 474 20.65 -1.66 29.05
N MET A 475 19.37 -1.30 29.32
CA MET A 475 18.98 -0.74 30.61
C MET A 475 18.28 -1.75 31.55
N TYR A 476 17.45 -2.62 30.97
CA TYR A 476 16.52 -3.43 31.77
C TYR A 476 16.66 -4.90 31.47
N LYS A 477 16.87 -5.71 32.55
CA LYS A 477 16.85 -7.15 32.47
C LYS A 477 15.45 -7.69 32.27
N ILE A 478 15.34 -8.86 31.69
CA ILE A 478 14.12 -9.66 31.57
C ILE A 478 14.26 -10.80 32.59
N GLN A 479 13.66 -10.67 33.77
CA GLN A 479 13.92 -11.59 34.89
C GLN A 479 12.73 -11.85 35.82
N LYS A 480 11.63 -11.07 35.71
CA LYS A 480 10.53 -11.13 36.66
C LYS A 480 9.27 -11.71 36.00
N PRO A 481 8.81 -12.87 36.44
CA PRO A 481 7.57 -13.44 35.89
C PRO A 481 6.35 -12.59 36.25
N PRO A 482 5.25 -12.70 35.47
CA PRO A 482 5.18 -13.48 34.23
C PRO A 482 5.99 -12.88 33.08
N PHE A 483 6.50 -13.77 32.22
CA PHE A 483 7.15 -13.42 30.97
C PHE A 483 6.14 -13.42 29.83
N TYR A 484 6.38 -12.57 28.83
CA TYR A 484 5.46 -12.34 27.74
C TYR A 484 6.13 -12.45 26.37
N ALA A 485 5.37 -12.93 25.39
CA ALA A 485 5.73 -12.87 23.99
C ALA A 485 4.60 -12.19 23.20
N ALA A 486 4.91 -11.10 22.54
CA ALA A 486 3.95 -10.31 21.78
C ALA A 486 4.36 -10.25 20.30
N TRP A 487 3.40 -10.42 19.38
CA TRP A 487 3.61 -10.25 17.95
C TRP A 487 4.21 -8.89 17.65
N SER A 488 5.31 -8.86 16.91
CA SER A 488 6.05 -7.62 16.57
C SER A 488 6.64 -7.66 15.16
N THR A 489 6.10 -8.52 14.30
CA THR A 489 6.51 -8.58 12.89
C THR A 489 6.18 -7.25 12.21
N PRO A 490 7.11 -6.65 11.45
CA PRO A 490 6.86 -5.43 10.69
C PRO A 490 5.68 -5.59 9.74
N ILE A 491 5.10 -4.48 9.34
CA ILE A 491 3.98 -4.46 8.40
C ILE A 491 4.35 -3.75 7.10
N LEU A 492 3.65 -4.07 6.03
CA LEU A 492 3.72 -3.35 4.78
C LEU A 492 2.96 -2.03 4.90
N HIS A 493 3.60 -0.94 4.48
CA HIS A 493 3.04 0.39 4.60
C HIS A 493 2.22 0.77 3.37
N ASP A 494 2.83 0.73 2.19
CA ASP A 494 2.23 1.06 0.88
C ASP A 494 3.04 0.41 -0.25
N THR A 495 2.66 0.66 -1.51
CA THR A 495 3.43 0.23 -2.68
C THR A 495 4.01 1.42 -3.44
N LEU A 496 5.23 1.23 -3.96
CA LEU A 496 5.89 2.17 -4.88
C LEU A 496 5.90 1.62 -6.32
N THR A 497 5.74 0.33 -6.47
CA THR A 497 5.47 -0.35 -7.74
C THR A 497 3.99 -0.19 -8.10
N GLY A 498 3.70 -0.01 -9.37
CA GLY A 498 2.33 0.13 -9.87
C GLY A 498 2.31 0.29 -11.39
N LEU A 499 1.19 0.67 -11.95
CA LEU A 499 1.04 0.91 -13.39
C LEU A 499 2.02 1.97 -13.88
N ARG A 500 2.67 1.71 -15.01
CA ARG A 500 3.53 2.68 -15.66
C ARG A 500 2.70 3.81 -16.23
N ILE A 501 3.04 5.05 -15.86
CA ILE A 501 2.37 6.25 -16.33
C ILE A 501 3.39 7.26 -16.92
N ASN A 502 2.89 8.20 -17.72
CA ASN A 502 3.63 9.38 -18.10
C ASN A 502 3.27 10.59 -17.19
N THR A 503 3.84 11.75 -17.45
CA THR A 503 3.61 13.00 -16.70
C THR A 503 2.15 13.51 -16.75
N LYS A 504 1.34 13.00 -17.69
CA LYS A 504 -0.09 13.25 -17.81
C LYS A 504 -0.96 12.17 -17.16
N CYS A 505 -0.35 11.29 -16.35
CA CYS A 505 -1.02 10.16 -15.72
C CYS A 505 -1.65 9.15 -16.70
N GLN A 506 -1.32 9.18 -17.98
CA GLN A 506 -1.78 8.21 -18.97
C GLN A 506 -1.02 6.90 -18.79
N VAL A 507 -1.75 5.77 -18.80
CA VAL A 507 -1.18 4.45 -18.62
C VAL A 507 -0.45 4.00 -19.90
N ILE A 508 0.74 3.42 -19.70
CA ILE A 508 1.62 2.94 -20.77
C ILE A 508 1.54 1.42 -20.86
N ASP A 509 1.43 0.91 -22.09
CA ASP A 509 1.40 -0.52 -22.37
C ASP A 509 2.78 -1.18 -22.38
N LEU A 510 2.82 -2.50 -22.57
CA LEU A 510 4.07 -3.28 -22.66
C LEU A 510 4.96 -2.91 -23.88
N LYS A 511 4.43 -2.20 -24.85
CA LYS A 511 5.17 -1.70 -26.02
C LYS A 511 5.67 -0.27 -25.85
N GLY A 512 5.41 0.35 -24.69
CA GLY A 512 5.75 1.75 -24.41
C GLY A 512 4.78 2.77 -25.02
N GLN A 513 3.59 2.34 -25.42
CA GLN A 513 2.57 3.21 -26.02
C GLN A 513 1.47 3.55 -24.99
N ILE A 514 0.84 4.70 -25.16
CA ILE A 514 -0.30 5.11 -24.33
C ILE A 514 -1.49 4.18 -24.63
N ILE A 515 -2.17 3.71 -23.57
CA ILE A 515 -3.50 3.11 -23.69
C ILE A 515 -4.52 4.25 -23.70
N PRO A 516 -5.14 4.55 -24.84
CA PRO A 516 -6.04 5.70 -24.94
C PRO A 516 -7.24 5.56 -23.99
N GLY A 517 -7.61 6.67 -23.33
CA GLY A 517 -8.73 6.69 -22.39
C GLY A 517 -8.47 6.03 -21.04
N LEU A 518 -7.25 5.56 -20.76
CA LEU A 518 -6.87 5.00 -19.45
C LEU A 518 -5.84 5.88 -18.75
N PHE A 519 -6.19 6.30 -17.53
CA PHE A 519 -5.34 7.08 -16.63
C PHE A 519 -5.14 6.34 -15.32
N CYS A 520 -4.08 6.67 -14.59
CA CYS A 520 -3.83 6.09 -13.29
C CYS A 520 -3.17 7.11 -12.35
N ALA A 521 -3.56 7.07 -11.08
CA ALA A 521 -2.98 7.92 -10.04
C ALA A 521 -3.01 7.22 -8.67
N GLY A 522 -2.31 7.80 -7.70
CA GLY A 522 -2.22 7.23 -6.35
C GLY A 522 -1.23 6.09 -6.26
N GLU A 523 -1.46 5.17 -5.34
CA GLU A 523 -0.60 4.01 -5.14
C GLU A 523 -0.72 2.96 -6.27
N SER A 524 -1.77 3.01 -7.07
CA SER A 524 -1.90 2.17 -8.27
C SER A 524 -0.87 2.51 -9.35
N ALA A 525 -0.27 3.74 -9.32
CA ALA A 525 0.74 4.17 -10.27
C ALA A 525 2.15 3.96 -9.72
N GLY A 526 3.07 3.44 -10.54
CA GLY A 526 4.48 3.23 -10.19
C GLY A 526 5.43 4.24 -10.81
N GLY A 527 6.74 3.97 -10.67
CA GLY A 527 7.80 4.73 -11.34
C GLY A 527 8.44 5.85 -10.52
N PHE A 528 7.95 6.11 -9.30
CA PHE A 528 8.57 7.10 -8.41
C PHE A 528 8.51 6.67 -6.96
N ALA A 529 9.52 7.04 -6.20
CA ALA A 529 9.75 6.58 -4.83
C ALA A 529 9.06 7.43 -3.75
N LEU A 530 8.11 8.24 -4.12
CA LEU A 530 7.27 9.00 -3.20
C LEU A 530 6.13 8.16 -2.68
N HIS A 531 5.81 8.32 -1.42
CA HIS A 531 4.63 7.69 -0.82
C HIS A 531 3.73 8.72 -0.13
N GLY A 532 2.52 8.28 0.28
CA GLY A 532 1.62 9.04 1.10
C GLY A 532 0.84 10.16 0.40
N LEU A 533 0.24 11.02 1.20
CA LEU A 533 -0.69 12.06 0.74
C LEU A 533 -0.12 13.00 -0.35
N PRO A 534 1.15 13.44 -0.30
CA PRO A 534 1.68 14.32 -1.35
C PRO A 534 1.63 13.69 -2.74
N ARG A 535 2.02 12.41 -2.85
CA ARG A 535 1.98 11.67 -4.10
C ARG A 535 0.57 11.55 -4.64
N VAL A 536 -0.34 11.05 -3.78
CA VAL A 536 -1.69 10.69 -4.22
C VAL A 536 -2.54 11.91 -4.55
N THR A 537 -2.34 13.04 -3.87
CA THR A 537 -3.08 14.27 -4.15
C THR A 537 -2.60 14.97 -5.41
N VAL A 538 -1.28 15.07 -5.61
CA VAL A 538 -0.68 15.68 -6.81
C VAL A 538 -1.09 14.92 -8.07
N PHE A 539 -0.82 13.62 -8.12
CA PHE A 539 -1.13 12.84 -9.32
C PHE A 539 -2.62 12.60 -9.51
N GLY A 540 -3.42 12.57 -8.43
CA GLY A 540 -4.89 12.56 -8.54
C GLY A 540 -5.41 13.81 -9.24
N ARG A 541 -4.92 14.99 -8.82
CA ARG A 541 -5.27 16.27 -9.44
C ARG A 541 -4.86 16.33 -10.92
N ILE A 542 -3.65 15.86 -11.27
CA ILE A 542 -3.19 15.79 -12.68
C ILE A 542 -4.08 14.85 -13.48
N ALA A 543 -4.34 13.63 -13.00
CA ALA A 543 -5.15 12.65 -13.72
C ALA A 543 -6.56 13.18 -14.01
N GLY A 544 -7.18 13.87 -13.04
CA GLY A 544 -8.49 14.48 -13.24
C GLY A 544 -8.49 15.56 -14.30
N ARG A 545 -7.47 16.42 -14.33
CA ARG A 545 -7.27 17.45 -15.34
C ARG A 545 -7.10 16.86 -16.73
N GLU A 546 -6.13 15.97 -16.89
CA GLU A 546 -5.76 15.41 -18.18
C GLU A 546 -6.88 14.52 -18.78
N ALA A 547 -7.61 13.79 -17.93
CA ALA A 547 -8.75 13.00 -18.37
C ALA A 547 -9.92 13.90 -18.81
N ALA A 548 -10.17 15.02 -18.13
CA ALA A 548 -11.22 15.97 -18.51
C ALA A 548 -10.91 16.69 -19.81
N ASP A 549 -9.64 17.02 -20.04
CA ASP A 549 -9.19 17.71 -21.27
C ASP A 549 -9.02 16.75 -22.46
N ALA A 550 -9.12 15.42 -22.23
CA ALA A 550 -9.05 14.44 -23.30
C ALA A 550 -10.27 14.55 -24.24
N SER A 551 -10.04 14.30 -25.54
CA SER A 551 -11.12 14.21 -26.54
C SER A 551 -12.03 13.00 -26.29
N SER A 552 -13.30 13.19 -26.51
CA SER A 552 -14.36 12.17 -26.35
C SER A 552 -14.18 10.98 -27.30
#